data_ddad910c0cf88a949ad5cf61d8c52ea4
#
_entry.id   ddad910c0cf88a949ad5cf61d8c52ea4
#
_cell.length_a   1.000
_cell.length_b   1.000
_cell.length_c   1.000
_cell.angle_alpha   90.00
_cell.angle_beta   90.00
_cell.angle_gamma   90.00
#
_symmetry.space_group_name_H-M   'P 1'
#
loop_
_entity.id
_entity.type
_entity.pdbx_description
1 polymer ?
#
loop_
_entity_poly.entity_id
_entity_poly.type
_entity_poly.pdbx_seq_one_letter_code
_entity_poly.pdbx_strand_id
1 'polypeptide(L)'
;NQQILLKEESYLDKVVDPAAGSYYIENLTNALAEKAWEIFKDIEAKGGFVEAIKAGIVQDAIAETASKRAKEVAMRKTTILGTNQYPNLTEKKPVIEKKECDCCKVTGNEIKALPCNRLAEPFEELRMQSENSEKTPKVFLLTYGNLAMRKARSQFSSNFFGLVSYEILDNVGFATPEEGAKAAIDSKADVVVLCSSDDEYPELVAGALPLLKGNFKHIVVAGNPVDNMESFNAQGVTDYINVKTNALESLKKYNADLL
;
A
#
# COMPACT_ATOMS: atom_id res chain seq x y z
N ASN A 1 9.70 14.06 -22.17
CA ASN A 1 8.51 13.98 -23.06
C ASN A 1 7.31 14.79 -22.54
N GLN A 2 7.04 14.82 -21.22
CA GLN A 2 5.88 15.52 -20.64
C GLN A 2 5.87 17.01 -20.99
N GLN A 3 6.99 17.72 -20.80
CA GLN A 3 7.10 19.15 -21.17
C GLN A 3 6.94 19.38 -22.66
N ILE A 4 7.46 18.48 -23.51
CA ILE A 4 7.29 18.57 -24.96
C ILE A 4 5.82 18.41 -25.35
N LEU A 5 5.09 17.45 -24.77
CA LEU A 5 3.66 17.28 -25.01
C LEU A 5 2.85 18.51 -24.60
N LEU A 6 3.15 19.10 -23.43
CA LEU A 6 2.49 20.33 -22.97
C LEU A 6 2.75 21.50 -23.89
N LYS A 7 3.94 21.59 -24.50
CA LYS A 7 4.32 22.65 -25.41
C LYS A 7 3.78 22.41 -26.81
N GLU A 8 4.08 21.26 -27.42
CA GLU A 8 3.85 21.01 -28.86
C GLU A 8 2.45 20.50 -29.19
N GLU A 9 1.78 19.79 -28.25
CA GLU A 9 0.45 19.24 -28.46
C GLU A 9 -0.65 20.03 -27.73
N SER A 10 -0.39 20.45 -26.49
CA SER A 10 -1.36 21.22 -25.69
C SER A 10 -1.24 22.73 -25.89
N TYR A 11 -0.17 23.20 -26.55
CA TYR A 11 0.09 24.62 -26.85
C TYR A 11 0.01 25.57 -25.65
N LEU A 12 0.32 25.09 -24.44
CA LEU A 12 0.23 25.88 -23.22
C LEU A 12 1.25 27.01 -23.13
N ASP A 13 2.28 27.00 -24.01
CA ASP A 13 3.28 28.07 -24.14
C ASP A 13 2.87 29.21 -25.07
N LYS A 14 1.72 29.12 -25.75
CA LYS A 14 1.26 30.14 -26.72
C LYS A 14 0.60 31.34 -26.08
N VAL A 15 0.24 31.24 -24.79
CA VAL A 15 -0.33 32.32 -23.99
C VAL A 15 0.46 32.48 -22.70
N VAL A 16 0.51 33.71 -22.16
CA VAL A 16 1.27 33.99 -20.94
C VAL A 16 0.67 33.31 -19.72
N ASP A 17 -0.65 33.27 -19.64
CA ASP A 17 -1.38 32.63 -18.56
C ASP A 17 -2.63 31.88 -19.09
N PRO A 18 -2.48 30.57 -19.39
CA PRO A 18 -3.58 29.77 -19.94
C PRO A 18 -4.77 29.59 -18.97
N ALA A 19 -4.61 29.86 -17.69
CA ALA A 19 -5.64 29.72 -16.67
C ALA A 19 -6.24 31.06 -16.23
N ALA A 20 -5.75 32.18 -16.74
CA ALA A 20 -6.20 33.52 -16.35
C ALA A 20 -7.71 33.71 -16.51
N GLY A 21 -8.33 34.31 -15.50
CA GLY A 21 -9.78 34.56 -15.46
C GLY A 21 -10.64 33.35 -15.11
N SER A 22 -10.06 32.18 -14.88
CA SER A 22 -10.79 31.05 -14.28
C SER A 22 -11.08 31.34 -12.82
N TYR A 23 -12.33 31.51 -12.44
CA TYR A 23 -12.74 31.84 -11.06
C TYR A 23 -12.18 30.84 -10.03
N TYR A 24 -12.17 29.56 -10.35
CA TYR A 24 -11.61 28.54 -9.49
C TYR A 24 -10.10 28.71 -9.28
N ILE A 25 -9.35 28.91 -10.36
CA ILE A 25 -7.88 29.04 -10.31
C ILE A 25 -7.48 30.34 -9.58
N GLU A 26 -8.14 31.46 -9.88
CA GLU A 26 -7.88 32.73 -9.21
C GLU A 26 -8.15 32.66 -7.71
N ASN A 27 -9.31 32.09 -7.31
CA ASN A 27 -9.64 31.90 -5.91
C ASN A 27 -8.64 30.97 -5.19
N LEU A 28 -8.26 29.85 -5.82
CA LEU A 28 -7.28 28.92 -5.28
C LEU A 28 -5.89 29.60 -5.12
N THR A 29 -5.47 30.36 -6.11
CA THR A 29 -4.20 31.11 -6.07
C THR A 29 -4.19 32.09 -4.89
N ASN A 30 -5.24 32.87 -4.73
CA ASN A 30 -5.38 33.80 -3.60
C ASN A 30 -5.36 33.07 -2.25
N ALA A 31 -6.15 31.98 -2.10
CA ALA A 31 -6.18 31.21 -0.87
C ALA A 31 -4.82 30.59 -0.51
N LEU A 32 -4.08 30.10 -1.52
CA LEU A 32 -2.71 29.59 -1.31
C LEU A 32 -1.74 30.71 -0.90
N ALA A 33 -1.83 31.88 -1.54
CA ALA A 33 -1.01 33.04 -1.20
C ALA A 33 -1.29 33.53 0.22
N GLU A 34 -2.55 33.64 0.62
CA GLU A 34 -2.94 34.00 2.00
C GLU A 34 -2.38 33.01 3.01
N LYS A 35 -2.52 31.70 2.74
CA LYS A 35 -2.02 30.65 3.64
C LYS A 35 -0.49 30.66 3.74
N ALA A 36 0.20 30.84 2.64
CA ALA A 36 1.65 30.98 2.64
C ALA A 36 2.12 32.20 3.45
N TRP A 37 1.39 33.31 3.32
CA TRP A 37 1.66 34.53 4.07
C TRP A 37 1.41 34.39 5.58
N GLU A 38 0.39 33.65 5.97
CA GLU A 38 0.16 33.30 7.39
C GLU A 38 1.33 32.50 7.97
N ILE A 39 1.80 31.47 7.26
CA ILE A 39 2.94 30.64 7.69
C ILE A 39 4.21 31.48 7.80
N PHE A 40 4.44 32.39 6.82
CA PHE A 40 5.57 33.30 6.87
C PHE A 40 5.54 34.18 8.12
N LYS A 41 4.39 34.81 8.40
CA LYS A 41 4.23 35.66 9.61
C LYS A 41 4.44 34.88 10.90
N ASP A 42 3.98 33.63 10.98
CA ASP A 42 4.18 32.77 12.14
C ASP A 42 5.66 32.47 12.39
N ILE A 43 6.42 32.23 11.33
CA ILE A 43 7.87 31.98 11.40
C ILE A 43 8.61 33.25 11.85
N GLU A 44 8.25 34.42 11.29
CA GLU A 44 8.84 35.71 11.67
C GLU A 44 8.57 36.06 13.12
N ALA A 45 7.35 35.81 13.61
CA ALA A 45 6.99 36.03 15.01
C ALA A 45 7.78 35.15 16.01
N LYS A 46 8.35 34.04 15.53
CA LYS A 46 9.19 33.10 16.30
C LYS A 46 10.69 33.43 16.22
N GLY A 47 11.06 34.59 15.74
CA GLY A 47 12.45 35.03 15.61
C GLY A 47 13.07 34.85 14.23
N GLY A 48 12.24 34.57 13.23
CA GLY A 48 12.65 34.36 11.84
C GLY A 48 13.05 32.92 11.54
N PHE A 49 13.30 32.66 10.26
CA PHE A 49 13.50 31.31 9.74
C PHE A 49 14.69 30.55 10.36
N VAL A 50 15.80 31.24 10.59
CA VAL A 50 17.02 30.61 11.14
C VAL A 50 16.79 30.13 12.58
N GLU A 51 16.17 30.96 13.42
CA GLU A 51 15.87 30.58 14.81
C GLU A 51 14.79 29.50 14.88
N ALA A 52 13.79 29.55 14.01
CA ALA A 52 12.76 28.51 13.89
C ALA A 52 13.35 27.15 13.49
N ILE A 53 14.35 27.10 12.59
CA ILE A 53 15.06 25.87 12.23
C ILE A 53 15.91 25.35 13.40
N LYS A 54 16.67 26.23 14.09
CA LYS A 54 17.46 25.83 15.27
C LYS A 54 16.55 25.27 16.38
N ALA A 55 15.40 25.87 16.58
CA ALA A 55 14.41 25.42 17.56
C ALA A 55 13.66 24.15 17.14
N GLY A 56 13.82 23.68 15.90
CA GLY A 56 13.14 22.48 15.39
C GLY A 56 11.69 22.68 14.96
N ILE A 57 11.17 23.89 15.00
CA ILE A 57 9.74 24.20 14.73
C ILE A 57 9.34 23.80 13.30
N VAL A 58 10.19 24.12 12.32
CA VAL A 58 9.94 23.78 10.91
C VAL A 58 9.98 22.26 10.72
N GLN A 59 10.96 21.61 11.33
CA GLN A 59 11.12 20.16 11.24
C GLN A 59 9.96 19.39 11.85
N ASP A 60 9.42 19.88 12.97
CA ASP A 60 8.28 19.26 13.64
C ASP A 60 6.99 19.38 12.81
N ALA A 61 6.75 20.52 12.18
CA ALA A 61 5.62 20.71 11.26
C ALA A 61 5.73 19.81 10.01
N ILE A 62 6.94 19.64 9.48
CA ILE A 62 7.22 18.71 8.38
C ILE A 62 6.99 17.26 8.83
N ALA A 63 7.46 16.88 10.02
CA ALA A 63 7.31 15.53 10.56
C ALA A 63 5.83 15.16 10.79
N GLU A 64 5.01 16.10 11.26
CA GLU A 64 3.56 15.90 11.40
C GLU A 64 2.91 15.63 10.04
N THR A 65 3.23 16.43 9.03
CA THR A 65 2.72 16.24 7.66
C THR A 65 3.20 14.93 7.05
N ALA A 66 4.47 14.59 7.24
CA ALA A 66 5.06 13.34 6.77
C ALA A 66 4.37 12.12 7.42
N SER A 67 4.09 12.17 8.72
CA SER A 67 3.36 11.10 9.42
C SER A 67 1.94 10.90 8.88
N LYS A 68 1.21 11.98 8.60
CA LYS A 68 -0.13 11.90 7.97
C LYS A 68 -0.06 11.24 6.59
N ARG A 69 0.87 11.69 5.74
CA ARG A 69 1.07 11.13 4.39
C ARG A 69 1.49 9.67 4.43
N ALA A 70 2.40 9.30 5.34
CA ALA A 70 2.83 7.91 5.51
C ALA A 70 1.65 6.99 5.88
N LYS A 71 0.77 7.43 6.79
CA LYS A 71 -0.47 6.69 7.13
C LYS A 71 -1.41 6.54 5.93
N GLU A 72 -1.59 7.60 5.14
CA GLU A 72 -2.43 7.55 3.95
C GLU A 72 -1.88 6.58 2.90
N VAL A 73 -0.56 6.55 2.70
CA VAL A 73 0.12 5.62 1.79
C VAL A 73 0.02 4.18 2.33
N ALA A 74 0.26 3.96 3.62
CA ALA A 74 0.14 2.64 4.26
C ALA A 74 -1.28 2.07 4.17
N MET A 75 -2.31 2.93 4.30
CA MET A 75 -3.73 2.59 4.15
C MET A 75 -4.21 2.58 2.69
N ARG A 76 -3.33 2.82 1.72
CA ARG A 76 -3.63 2.91 0.28
C ARG A 76 -4.68 3.97 -0.08
N LYS A 77 -4.88 4.99 0.77
CA LYS A 77 -5.72 6.16 0.47
C LYS A 77 -5.07 7.06 -0.57
N THR A 78 -3.75 7.24 -0.46
CA THR A 78 -2.91 7.87 -1.49
C THR A 78 -2.26 6.77 -2.32
N THR A 79 -2.61 6.70 -3.61
CA THR A 79 -2.08 5.69 -4.53
C THR A 79 -0.73 6.12 -5.07
N ILE A 80 0.28 5.25 -4.88
CA ILE A 80 1.56 5.29 -5.58
C ILE A 80 1.56 4.09 -6.52
N LEU A 81 1.29 4.36 -7.80
CA LEU A 81 1.11 3.33 -8.82
C LEU A 81 2.32 2.39 -8.90
N GLY A 82 2.05 1.08 -8.87
CA GLY A 82 3.08 0.05 -8.87
C GLY A 82 3.74 -0.22 -7.50
N THR A 83 3.57 0.67 -6.52
CA THR A 83 4.21 0.57 -5.19
C THR A 83 3.26 0.09 -4.12
N ASN A 84 2.12 0.77 -3.91
CA ASN A 84 1.12 0.37 -2.93
C ASN A 84 -0.22 -0.02 -3.55
N GLN A 85 -0.35 0.14 -4.88
CA GLN A 85 -1.49 -0.35 -5.67
C GLN A 85 -1.02 -0.71 -7.09
N TYR A 86 -1.69 -1.69 -7.69
CA TYR A 86 -1.47 -2.15 -9.06
C TYR A 86 -0.01 -2.56 -9.34
N PRO A 87 0.56 -3.50 -8.54
CA PRO A 87 1.91 -3.98 -8.77
C PRO A 87 1.98 -4.74 -10.10
N ASN A 88 3.14 -4.68 -10.75
CA ASN A 88 3.42 -5.57 -11.87
C ASN A 88 3.86 -6.94 -11.34
N LEU A 89 2.99 -7.94 -11.44
CA LEU A 89 3.23 -9.29 -10.93
C LEU A 89 4.30 -10.07 -11.74
N THR A 90 4.64 -9.60 -12.92
CA THR A 90 5.64 -10.23 -13.82
C THR A 90 6.95 -9.45 -13.87
N GLU A 91 7.08 -8.40 -13.05
CA GLU A 91 8.28 -7.60 -13.00
C GLU A 91 9.48 -8.41 -12.51
N LYS A 92 10.58 -8.35 -13.24
CA LYS A 92 11.84 -8.95 -12.81
C LYS A 92 12.56 -7.99 -11.87
N LYS A 93 13.20 -8.54 -10.85
CA LYS A 93 14.01 -7.80 -9.88
C LYS A 93 15.02 -6.90 -10.62
N PRO A 94 14.93 -5.57 -10.45
CA PRO A 94 15.91 -4.68 -11.03
C PRO A 94 17.23 -4.80 -10.27
N VAL A 95 18.36 -4.71 -10.98
CA VAL A 95 19.66 -4.56 -10.35
C VAL A 95 19.80 -3.10 -9.92
N ILE A 96 19.56 -2.81 -8.65
CA ILE A 96 19.70 -1.47 -8.11
C ILE A 96 21.04 -1.37 -7.39
N GLU A 97 21.95 -0.56 -7.93
CA GLU A 97 23.12 -0.13 -7.17
C GLU A 97 22.65 0.86 -6.08
N LYS A 98 22.68 0.43 -4.82
CA LYS A 98 22.45 1.35 -3.69
C LYS A 98 23.62 2.34 -3.62
N LYS A 99 23.44 3.55 -4.14
CA LYS A 99 24.31 4.65 -3.79
C LYS A 99 23.90 5.16 -2.41
N GLU A 100 24.76 4.97 -1.43
CA GLU A 100 24.59 5.65 -0.14
C GLU A 100 24.64 7.16 -0.38
N CYS A 101 23.58 7.86 -0.02
CA CYS A 101 23.54 9.31 -0.08
C CYS A 101 24.25 9.87 1.15
N ASP A 102 25.47 10.38 0.98
CA ASP A 102 26.19 11.04 2.06
C ASP A 102 25.55 12.35 2.51
N CYS A 103 24.62 12.90 1.73
CA CYS A 103 23.87 14.11 2.06
C CYS A 103 23.00 13.99 3.33
N CYS A 104 22.68 12.76 3.76
CA CYS A 104 21.90 12.49 4.97
C CYS A 104 22.77 12.24 6.22
N LYS A 105 24.09 12.17 6.06
CA LYS A 105 25.06 12.02 7.18
C LYS A 105 25.38 13.40 7.75
N VAL A 106 24.43 14.02 8.47
CA VAL A 106 24.69 15.29 9.16
C VAL A 106 25.57 15.01 10.37
N THR A 107 26.82 15.44 10.28
CA THR A 107 27.80 15.41 11.39
C THR A 107 27.81 16.75 12.11
N GLY A 108 26.75 17.09 12.83
CA GLY A 108 26.70 18.29 13.67
C GLY A 108 25.37 18.35 14.40
N ASN A 109 25.42 18.54 15.71
CA ASN A 109 24.25 18.43 16.59
C ASN A 109 23.48 19.74 16.79
N GLU A 110 23.76 20.79 16.01
CA GLU A 110 23.14 22.10 16.21
C GLU A 110 21.73 22.22 15.61
N ILE A 111 21.42 21.42 14.61
CA ILE A 111 20.13 21.47 13.90
C ILE A 111 19.57 20.06 13.74
N LYS A 112 18.28 19.88 14.09
CA LYS A 112 17.56 18.63 13.83
C LYS A 112 17.49 18.37 12.33
N ALA A 113 18.14 17.31 11.87
CA ALA A 113 18.14 16.94 10.45
C ALA A 113 16.74 16.50 9.99
N LEU A 114 16.38 16.86 8.75
CA LEU A 114 15.21 16.29 8.09
C LEU A 114 15.55 14.90 7.54
N PRO A 115 14.69 13.90 7.73
CA PRO A 115 14.91 12.57 7.16
C PRO A 115 14.81 12.63 5.63
N CYS A 116 15.78 12.01 4.96
CA CYS A 116 15.83 11.90 3.50
C CYS A 116 15.16 10.59 3.05
N ASN A 117 13.85 10.50 3.18
CA ASN A 117 13.08 9.30 2.84
C ASN A 117 12.03 9.60 1.76
N ARG A 118 11.70 8.58 0.98
CA ARG A 118 10.63 8.60 -0.02
C ARG A 118 9.37 7.92 0.53
N LEU A 119 8.20 8.39 0.11
CA LEU A 119 6.93 7.77 0.52
C LEU A 119 6.78 6.30 0.08
N ALA A 120 7.44 5.93 -1.02
CA ALA A 120 7.45 4.57 -1.55
C ALA A 120 8.37 3.61 -0.76
N GLU A 121 9.40 4.15 -0.11
CA GLU A 121 10.51 3.41 0.48
C GLU A 121 10.09 2.26 1.41
N PRO A 122 9.12 2.42 2.33
CA PRO A 122 8.70 1.33 3.20
C PRO A 122 8.13 0.11 2.46
N PHE A 123 7.42 0.32 1.33
CA PHE A 123 6.93 -0.78 0.50
C PHE A 123 8.04 -1.40 -0.35
N GLU A 124 8.94 -0.58 -0.88
CA GLU A 124 10.10 -1.04 -1.64
C GLU A 124 11.03 -1.90 -0.77
N GLU A 125 11.24 -1.53 0.49
CA GLU A 125 12.03 -2.33 1.44
C GLU A 125 11.39 -3.69 1.71
N LEU A 126 10.07 -3.75 1.93
CA LEU A 126 9.35 -5.02 2.10
C LEU A 126 9.44 -5.91 0.87
N ARG A 127 9.28 -5.31 -0.31
CA ARG A 127 9.43 -6.01 -1.58
C ARG A 127 10.85 -6.56 -1.75
N MET A 128 11.88 -5.74 -1.47
CA MET A 128 13.28 -6.17 -1.53
C MET A 128 13.59 -7.31 -0.54
N GLN A 129 12.97 -7.33 0.64
CA GLN A 129 13.11 -8.44 1.57
C GLN A 129 12.63 -9.75 0.95
N SER A 130 11.44 -9.75 0.37
CA SER A 130 10.87 -10.94 -0.31
C SER A 130 11.69 -11.36 -1.53
N GLU A 131 12.10 -10.40 -2.36
CA GLU A 131 12.89 -10.66 -3.57
C GLU A 131 14.32 -11.15 -3.28
N ASN A 132 14.88 -10.82 -2.11
CA ASN A 132 16.20 -11.28 -1.65
C ASN A 132 16.15 -12.56 -0.83
N SER A 133 14.95 -13.03 -0.46
CA SER A 133 14.78 -14.28 0.27
C SER A 133 15.11 -15.49 -0.61
N GLU A 134 15.58 -16.57 -0.02
CA GLU A 134 15.83 -17.84 -0.69
C GLU A 134 14.52 -18.47 -1.21
N LYS A 135 13.41 -18.20 -0.54
CA LYS A 135 12.08 -18.70 -0.87
C LYS A 135 11.14 -17.54 -1.17
N THR A 136 10.51 -17.55 -2.32
CA THR A 136 9.38 -16.64 -2.62
C THR A 136 8.10 -17.23 -2.04
N PRO A 137 7.42 -16.58 -1.10
CA PRO A 137 6.16 -17.06 -0.55
C PRO A 137 5.07 -17.16 -1.62
N LYS A 138 4.25 -18.22 -1.52
CA LYS A 138 3.16 -18.50 -2.45
C LYS A 138 1.81 -18.24 -1.80
N VAL A 139 0.93 -17.56 -2.51
CA VAL A 139 -0.42 -17.23 -2.07
C VAL A 139 -1.43 -17.92 -3.00
N PHE A 140 -2.21 -18.84 -2.45
CA PHE A 140 -3.30 -19.49 -3.17
C PHE A 140 -4.60 -18.73 -2.95
N LEU A 141 -5.28 -18.37 -4.05
CA LEU A 141 -6.56 -17.69 -4.00
C LEU A 141 -7.69 -18.72 -4.15
N LEU A 142 -8.30 -19.12 -3.04
CA LEU A 142 -9.44 -20.02 -3.08
C LEU A 142 -10.71 -19.25 -3.45
N THR A 143 -11.10 -19.35 -4.71
CA THR A 143 -12.25 -18.62 -5.28
C THR A 143 -13.49 -19.53 -5.34
N TYR A 144 -14.60 -19.07 -4.72
CA TYR A 144 -15.85 -19.83 -4.61
C TYR A 144 -17.07 -18.92 -4.82
N GLY A 145 -18.17 -19.48 -5.29
CA GLY A 145 -19.47 -18.84 -5.36
C GLY A 145 -19.62 -17.81 -6.48
N ASN A 146 -20.27 -16.69 -6.20
CA ASN A 146 -20.63 -15.67 -7.17
C ASN A 146 -19.42 -15.16 -7.97
N LEU A 147 -19.50 -15.29 -9.31
CA LEU A 147 -18.39 -14.98 -10.23
C LEU A 147 -17.87 -13.54 -10.10
N ALA A 148 -18.76 -12.57 -10.00
CA ALA A 148 -18.35 -11.16 -9.94
C ALA A 148 -17.63 -10.85 -8.62
N MET A 149 -18.17 -11.33 -7.50
CA MET A 149 -17.61 -11.09 -6.18
C MET A 149 -16.31 -11.86 -5.96
N ARG A 150 -16.26 -13.17 -6.26
CA ARG A 150 -15.03 -13.95 -6.10
C ARG A 150 -13.89 -13.38 -6.94
N LYS A 151 -14.18 -12.90 -8.18
CA LYS A 151 -13.18 -12.29 -9.06
C LYS A 151 -12.70 -10.94 -8.52
N ALA A 152 -13.60 -10.10 -8.00
CA ALA A 152 -13.22 -8.83 -7.38
C ALA A 152 -12.34 -9.04 -6.14
N ARG A 153 -12.67 -10.05 -5.30
CA ARG A 153 -11.87 -10.41 -4.11
C ARG A 153 -10.52 -11.02 -4.48
N SER A 154 -10.48 -11.90 -5.47
CA SER A 154 -9.23 -12.48 -6.00
C SER A 154 -8.32 -11.39 -6.55
N GLN A 155 -8.84 -10.48 -7.37
CA GLN A 155 -8.06 -9.37 -7.93
C GLN A 155 -7.52 -8.42 -6.84
N PHE A 156 -8.34 -8.12 -5.82
CA PHE A 156 -7.91 -7.34 -4.66
C PHE A 156 -6.76 -8.04 -3.92
N SER A 157 -6.89 -9.34 -3.67
CA SER A 157 -5.88 -10.15 -2.97
C SER A 157 -4.59 -10.27 -3.78
N SER A 158 -4.69 -10.47 -5.10
CA SER A 158 -3.55 -10.47 -6.01
C SER A 158 -2.78 -9.15 -5.96
N ASN A 159 -3.50 -8.02 -6.01
CA ASN A 159 -2.88 -6.71 -5.84
C ASN A 159 -2.22 -6.55 -4.47
N PHE A 160 -2.87 -7.02 -3.39
CA PHE A 160 -2.38 -6.87 -2.03
C PHE A 160 -1.05 -7.61 -1.81
N PHE A 161 -1.00 -8.90 -2.09
CA PHE A 161 0.21 -9.72 -1.89
C PHE A 161 1.26 -9.49 -2.98
N GLY A 162 0.85 -9.07 -4.16
CA GLY A 162 1.76 -8.70 -5.25
C GLY A 162 2.62 -7.47 -4.94
N LEU A 163 2.22 -6.61 -3.98
CA LEU A 163 3.03 -5.46 -3.53
C LEU A 163 4.41 -5.88 -3.02
N VAL A 164 4.51 -7.06 -2.44
CA VAL A 164 5.76 -7.64 -1.90
C VAL A 164 6.30 -8.78 -2.75
N SER A 165 5.92 -8.85 -4.02
CA SER A 165 6.40 -9.85 -4.99
C SER A 165 6.14 -11.32 -4.60
N TYR A 166 5.07 -11.60 -3.84
CA TYR A 166 4.66 -12.98 -3.60
C TYR A 166 4.13 -13.62 -4.88
N GLU A 167 4.36 -14.92 -5.05
CA GLU A 167 3.82 -15.69 -6.15
C GLU A 167 2.31 -15.93 -5.95
N ILE A 168 1.50 -15.44 -6.88
CA ILE A 168 0.04 -15.54 -6.81
C ILE A 168 -0.44 -16.74 -7.64
N LEU A 169 -1.13 -17.68 -6.98
CA LEU A 169 -1.76 -18.84 -7.60
C LEU A 169 -3.26 -18.57 -7.70
N ASP A 170 -3.67 -18.00 -8.82
CA ASP A 170 -5.08 -17.71 -9.15
C ASP A 170 -5.72 -18.86 -9.92
N ASN A 171 -7.06 -18.91 -9.95
CA ASN A 171 -7.82 -19.98 -10.60
C ASN A 171 -9.18 -19.45 -11.09
N VAL A 172 -9.88 -20.29 -11.85
CA VAL A 172 -11.20 -19.95 -12.42
C VAL A 172 -12.36 -20.13 -11.44
N GLY A 173 -12.10 -20.75 -10.28
CA GLY A 173 -13.09 -21.02 -9.23
C GLY A 173 -13.45 -22.51 -9.10
N PHE A 174 -13.83 -22.90 -7.91
CA PHE A 174 -14.18 -24.25 -7.54
C PHE A 174 -15.70 -24.42 -7.40
N ALA A 175 -16.18 -25.64 -7.68
CA ALA A 175 -17.60 -25.96 -7.54
C ALA A 175 -18.00 -26.18 -6.07
N THR A 176 -17.06 -26.67 -5.24
CA THR A 176 -17.28 -26.87 -3.80
C THR A 176 -16.09 -26.31 -2.98
N PRO A 177 -16.33 -25.90 -1.72
CA PRO A 177 -15.28 -25.47 -0.81
C PRO A 177 -14.18 -26.53 -0.58
N GLU A 178 -14.57 -27.81 -0.50
CA GLU A 178 -13.65 -28.93 -0.26
C GLU A 178 -12.71 -29.17 -1.44
N GLU A 179 -13.21 -29.00 -2.66
CA GLU A 179 -12.39 -29.07 -3.89
C GLU A 179 -11.33 -27.98 -3.90
N GLY A 180 -11.73 -26.75 -3.57
CA GLY A 180 -10.82 -25.63 -3.42
C GLY A 180 -9.78 -25.84 -2.33
N ALA A 181 -10.18 -26.38 -1.18
CA ALA A 181 -9.27 -26.68 -0.08
C ALA A 181 -8.22 -27.74 -0.45
N LYS A 182 -8.62 -28.81 -1.14
CA LYS A 182 -7.67 -29.82 -1.65
C LYS A 182 -6.68 -29.23 -2.65
N ALA A 183 -7.18 -28.45 -3.60
CA ALA A 183 -6.30 -27.75 -4.57
C ALA A 183 -5.32 -26.81 -3.88
N ALA A 184 -5.75 -26.11 -2.83
CA ALA A 184 -4.88 -25.25 -2.02
C ALA A 184 -3.76 -26.07 -1.36
N ILE A 185 -4.06 -27.21 -0.77
CA ILE A 185 -3.07 -28.10 -0.13
C ILE A 185 -2.09 -28.64 -1.19
N ASP A 186 -2.59 -29.11 -2.32
CA ASP A 186 -1.76 -29.65 -3.42
C ASP A 186 -0.83 -28.61 -4.02
N SER A 187 -1.20 -27.34 -3.97
CA SER A 187 -0.40 -26.21 -4.47
C SER A 187 0.86 -25.94 -3.63
N LYS A 188 0.92 -26.42 -2.39
CA LYS A 188 1.98 -26.15 -1.41
C LYS A 188 2.22 -24.65 -1.19
N ALA A 189 1.14 -23.86 -1.23
CA ALA A 189 1.21 -22.44 -0.92
C ALA A 189 1.46 -22.20 0.57
N ASP A 190 1.99 -21.03 0.90
CA ASP A 190 2.27 -20.62 2.28
C ASP A 190 1.04 -19.92 2.92
N VAL A 191 0.27 -19.24 2.08
CA VAL A 191 -0.94 -18.51 2.47
C VAL A 191 -2.11 -18.96 1.61
N VAL A 192 -3.27 -19.14 2.21
CA VAL A 192 -4.53 -19.32 1.47
C VAL A 192 -5.45 -18.15 1.74
N VAL A 193 -6.01 -17.57 0.67
CA VAL A 193 -6.95 -16.45 0.73
C VAL A 193 -8.31 -16.90 0.23
N LEU A 194 -9.31 -16.83 1.09
CA LEU A 194 -10.70 -17.16 0.77
C LEU A 194 -11.32 -15.96 0.05
N CYS A 195 -11.79 -16.17 -1.18
CA CYS A 195 -12.35 -15.16 -2.06
C CYS A 195 -13.77 -15.52 -2.48
N SER A 196 -14.78 -14.90 -1.86
CA SER A 196 -16.19 -15.11 -2.15
C SER A 196 -17.02 -13.87 -1.87
N SER A 197 -18.35 -13.95 -1.98
CA SER A 197 -19.26 -12.91 -1.49
C SER A 197 -19.43 -13.00 0.03
N ASP A 198 -19.87 -11.90 0.64
CA ASP A 198 -20.06 -11.86 2.10
C ASP A 198 -21.12 -12.87 2.57
N ASP A 199 -22.14 -13.13 1.75
CA ASP A 199 -23.21 -14.11 2.05
C ASP A 199 -22.74 -15.56 1.92
N GLU A 200 -21.75 -15.84 1.09
CA GLU A 200 -21.24 -17.20 0.82
C GLU A 200 -20.05 -17.60 1.70
N TYR A 201 -19.43 -16.64 2.42
CA TYR A 201 -18.32 -16.97 3.33
C TYR A 201 -18.67 -18.00 4.42
N PRO A 202 -19.84 -18.00 5.06
CA PRO A 202 -20.18 -19.02 6.05
C PRO A 202 -20.08 -20.45 5.49
N GLU A 203 -20.59 -20.68 4.28
CA GLU A 203 -20.51 -21.97 3.60
C GLU A 203 -19.07 -22.32 3.22
N LEU A 204 -18.35 -21.37 2.62
CA LEU A 204 -16.95 -21.55 2.22
C LEU A 204 -16.06 -21.88 3.43
N VAL A 205 -16.19 -21.15 4.52
CA VAL A 205 -15.41 -21.37 5.74
C VAL A 205 -15.75 -22.74 6.35
N ALA A 206 -17.03 -23.08 6.48
CA ALA A 206 -17.46 -24.38 7.05
C ALA A 206 -16.94 -25.58 6.26
N GLY A 207 -16.93 -25.51 4.92
CA GLY A 207 -16.47 -26.61 4.06
C GLY A 207 -14.95 -26.68 3.90
N ALA A 208 -14.27 -25.53 3.81
CA ALA A 208 -12.83 -25.50 3.53
C ALA A 208 -11.95 -25.59 4.79
N LEU A 209 -12.29 -24.90 5.87
CA LEU A 209 -11.44 -24.77 7.06
C LEU A 209 -11.05 -26.10 7.72
N PRO A 210 -11.94 -27.12 7.84
CA PRO A 210 -11.58 -28.42 8.41
C PRO A 210 -10.41 -29.09 7.70
N LEU A 211 -10.25 -28.84 6.38
CA LEU A 211 -9.17 -29.37 5.57
C LEU A 211 -7.92 -28.47 5.57
N LEU A 212 -8.11 -27.16 5.64
CA LEU A 212 -7.01 -26.19 5.58
C LEU A 212 -6.27 -26.04 6.92
N LYS A 213 -6.98 -26.22 8.04
CA LYS A 213 -6.41 -26.05 9.38
C LYS A 213 -5.26 -27.02 9.63
N GLY A 214 -4.12 -26.48 10.04
CA GLY A 214 -2.88 -27.25 10.26
C GLY A 214 -1.99 -27.42 9.02
N ASN A 215 -2.51 -27.11 7.82
CA ASN A 215 -1.72 -27.14 6.58
C ASN A 215 -1.17 -25.75 6.21
N PHE A 216 -1.81 -24.70 6.69
CA PHE A 216 -1.41 -23.32 6.40
C PHE A 216 -1.16 -22.53 7.66
N LYS A 217 -0.12 -21.69 7.64
CA LYS A 217 0.18 -20.74 8.72
C LYS A 217 -0.79 -19.55 8.69
N HIS A 218 -1.19 -19.14 7.51
CA HIS A 218 -2.12 -18.03 7.29
C HIS A 218 -3.31 -18.46 6.44
N ILE A 219 -4.50 -18.38 7.02
CA ILE A 219 -5.78 -18.55 6.35
C ILE A 219 -6.50 -17.21 6.42
N VAL A 220 -6.62 -16.54 5.29
CA VAL A 220 -7.03 -15.13 5.17
C VAL A 220 -8.39 -15.02 4.49
N VAL A 221 -9.27 -14.17 4.98
CA VAL A 221 -10.52 -13.83 4.31
C VAL A 221 -10.39 -12.50 3.59
N ALA A 222 -10.69 -12.47 2.29
CA ALA A 222 -10.71 -11.24 1.50
C ALA A 222 -12.03 -10.50 1.69
N GLY A 223 -12.19 -9.78 2.79
CA GLY A 223 -13.42 -9.08 3.14
C GLY A 223 -13.40 -8.53 4.55
N ASN A 224 -14.56 -8.06 4.99
CA ASN A 224 -14.77 -7.60 6.36
C ASN A 224 -16.12 -8.13 6.90
N PRO A 225 -16.29 -9.45 7.05
CA PRO A 225 -17.53 -10.06 7.52
C PRO A 225 -17.70 -9.88 9.04
N VAL A 226 -18.02 -8.65 9.48
CA VAL A 226 -18.05 -8.25 10.90
C VAL A 226 -18.88 -9.19 11.76
N ASP A 227 -20.06 -9.60 11.25
CA ASP A 227 -21.00 -10.44 11.99
C ASP A 227 -20.50 -11.88 12.20
N ASN A 228 -19.56 -12.34 11.38
CA ASN A 228 -19.06 -13.70 11.37
C ASN A 228 -17.62 -13.84 11.86
N MET A 229 -16.92 -12.73 12.15
CA MET A 229 -15.48 -12.75 12.47
C MET A 229 -15.13 -13.64 13.66
N GLU A 230 -15.91 -13.57 14.76
CA GLU A 230 -15.67 -14.40 15.94
C GLU A 230 -15.79 -15.89 15.62
N SER A 231 -16.84 -16.26 14.88
CA SER A 231 -17.06 -17.64 14.44
C SER A 231 -15.97 -18.14 13.51
N PHE A 232 -15.53 -17.32 12.57
CA PHE A 232 -14.47 -17.68 11.62
C PHE A 232 -13.11 -17.81 12.29
N ASN A 233 -12.79 -16.94 13.24
CA ASN A 233 -11.56 -17.05 14.06
C ASN A 233 -11.55 -18.34 14.88
N ALA A 234 -12.67 -18.72 15.49
CA ALA A 234 -12.80 -19.96 16.23
C ALA A 234 -12.60 -21.21 15.34
N GLN A 235 -12.99 -21.12 14.07
CA GLN A 235 -12.79 -22.18 13.09
C GLN A 235 -11.35 -22.24 12.55
N GLY A 236 -10.57 -21.15 12.62
CA GLY A 236 -9.16 -21.12 12.24
C GLY A 236 -8.77 -20.09 11.20
N VAL A 237 -9.63 -19.12 10.87
CA VAL A 237 -9.23 -17.92 10.09
C VAL A 237 -8.25 -17.10 10.93
N THR A 238 -7.14 -16.69 10.32
CA THR A 238 -6.06 -15.97 11.02
C THR A 238 -6.09 -14.49 10.78
N ASP A 239 -6.52 -14.05 9.61
CA ASP A 239 -6.44 -12.64 9.19
C ASP A 239 -7.57 -12.26 8.22
N TYR A 240 -7.80 -10.94 8.10
CA TYR A 240 -8.78 -10.35 7.18
C TYR A 240 -8.12 -9.22 6.39
N ILE A 241 -8.29 -9.22 5.07
CA ILE A 241 -7.79 -8.16 4.20
C ILE A 241 -8.94 -7.47 3.47
N ASN A 242 -8.98 -6.15 3.52
CA ASN A 242 -10.01 -5.33 2.88
C ASN A 242 -9.46 -3.94 2.56
N VAL A 243 -10.29 -3.07 2.00
CA VAL A 243 -9.91 -1.71 1.59
C VAL A 243 -9.48 -0.79 2.76
N LYS A 244 -9.86 -1.15 4.00
CA LYS A 244 -9.48 -0.40 5.20
C LYS A 244 -8.25 -0.98 5.91
N THR A 245 -7.72 -2.12 5.44
CA THR A 245 -6.54 -2.76 6.03
C THR A 245 -5.30 -1.88 5.83
N ASN A 246 -4.51 -1.72 6.89
CA ASN A 246 -3.18 -1.13 6.78
C ASN A 246 -2.25 -2.13 6.05
N ALA A 247 -2.09 -1.90 4.75
CA ALA A 247 -1.35 -2.83 3.89
C ALA A 247 0.11 -2.97 4.32
N LEU A 248 0.75 -1.87 4.71
CA LEU A 248 2.16 -1.88 5.10
C LEU A 248 2.41 -2.73 6.36
N GLU A 249 1.59 -2.55 7.40
CA GLU A 249 1.72 -3.32 8.65
C GLU A 249 1.38 -4.79 8.46
N SER A 250 0.31 -5.08 7.71
CA SER A 250 -0.07 -6.46 7.43
C SER A 250 1.01 -7.19 6.63
N LEU A 251 1.56 -6.55 5.59
CA LEU A 251 2.64 -7.14 4.78
C LEU A 251 3.94 -7.31 5.55
N LYS A 252 4.26 -6.39 6.49
CA LYS A 252 5.38 -6.58 7.44
C LYS A 252 5.21 -7.84 8.28
N LYS A 253 4.00 -8.08 8.79
CA LYS A 253 3.68 -9.29 9.56
C LYS A 253 3.89 -10.55 8.70
N TYR A 254 3.36 -10.58 7.48
CA TYR A 254 3.54 -11.73 6.58
C TYR A 254 5.02 -11.97 6.23
N ASN A 255 5.79 -10.92 5.92
CA ASN A 255 7.22 -11.06 5.67
C ASN A 255 7.95 -11.63 6.88
N ALA A 256 7.68 -11.14 8.09
CA ALA A 256 8.31 -11.65 9.33
C ALA A 256 7.98 -13.11 9.61
N ASP A 257 6.81 -13.58 9.18
CA ASP A 257 6.35 -14.93 9.43
C ASP A 257 6.77 -15.94 8.34
N LEU A 258 6.99 -15.49 7.11
CA LEU A 258 7.17 -16.35 5.93
C LEU A 258 8.59 -16.35 5.35
N LEU A 259 9.38 -15.31 5.61
CA LEU A 259 10.77 -15.18 5.16
C LEU A 259 11.77 -15.60 6.25
#